data_d47c5d9dcca51c140444e22b3c52701a
#
_entry.id   d47c5d9dcca51c140444e22b3c52701a
#
_cell.length_a   1.000
_cell.length_b   1.000
_cell.length_c   1.000
_cell.angle_alpha   90.00
_cell.angle_beta   90.00
_cell.angle_gamma   90.00
#
_symmetry.space_group_name_H-M   'P 1'
#
loop_
_entity.id
_entity.type
_entity.pdbx_description
1 polymer ?
#
loop_
_entity_poly.entity_id
_entity_poly.type
_entity_poly.pdbx_seq_one_letter_code
_entity_poly.pdbx_strand_id
1 'polypeptide(L)'
;NIEQLRAFRDNIVFRAPNSGVARERWKEDTSIDAWLIWNHWQIDNPDLADMVAVEPDLAIYRDTGIGLTTRGAKNPVAEDFIEFLQSDESAEIFAAHGWQREF
;
A
#
# COMPACT_ATOMS: atom_id res chain seq x y z
N ASN A 1 -5.31 16.17 -19.13
CA ASN A 1 -4.62 17.22 -19.86
C ASN A 1 -3.12 16.89 -19.95
N ILE A 2 -2.55 17.00 -21.17
CA ILE A 2 -1.15 16.60 -21.43
C ILE A 2 -0.13 17.53 -20.77
N GLU A 3 -0.48 18.82 -20.62
CA GLU A 3 0.39 19.79 -19.93
C GLU A 3 0.50 19.50 -18.44
N GLN A 4 -0.61 19.17 -17.80
CA GLN A 4 -0.62 18.73 -16.40
C GLN A 4 0.18 17.45 -16.20
N LEU A 5 0.07 16.49 -17.12
CA LEU A 5 0.84 15.26 -17.06
C LEU A 5 2.36 15.52 -17.20
N ARG A 6 2.75 16.46 -18.07
CA ARG A 6 4.16 16.86 -18.21
C ARG A 6 4.65 17.54 -16.94
N ALA A 7 3.92 18.53 -16.44
CA ALA A 7 4.26 19.23 -15.21
C ALA A 7 4.39 18.26 -14.02
N PHE A 8 3.48 17.31 -13.90
CA PHE A 8 3.56 16.27 -12.89
C PHE A 8 4.84 15.43 -13.03
N ARG A 9 5.15 14.96 -14.24
CA ARG A 9 6.37 14.16 -14.50
C ARG A 9 7.65 14.92 -14.22
N ASP A 10 7.69 16.21 -14.53
CA ASP A 10 8.86 17.06 -14.34
C ASP A 10 9.14 17.34 -12.85
N ASN A 11 8.11 17.21 -11.99
CA ASN A 11 8.23 17.32 -10.54
C ASN A 11 8.65 16.01 -9.85
N ILE A 12 8.69 14.88 -10.55
CA ILE A 12 9.11 13.62 -9.93
C ILE A 12 10.64 13.60 -9.83
N VAL A 13 11.15 13.76 -8.61
CA VAL A 13 12.60 13.77 -8.31
C VAL A 13 13.19 12.37 -8.15
N PHE A 14 12.35 11.38 -7.81
CA PHE A 14 12.77 10.01 -7.59
C PHE A 14 11.65 9.00 -7.89
N ARG A 15 12.01 7.93 -8.58
CA ARG A 15 11.12 6.79 -8.86
C ARG A 15 11.68 5.56 -8.18
N ALA A 16 11.04 5.14 -7.10
CA ALA A 16 11.50 4.00 -6.33
C ALA A 16 11.14 2.67 -7.02
N PRO A 17 12.02 1.67 -6.96
CA PRO A 17 11.73 0.34 -7.46
C PRO A 17 10.71 -0.43 -6.58
N ASN A 18 10.57 -0.05 -5.33
CA ASN A 18 9.60 -0.58 -4.38
C ASN A 18 9.32 0.40 -3.23
N SER A 19 8.30 0.11 -2.44
CA SER A 19 7.83 0.99 -1.37
C SER A 19 8.84 1.16 -0.23
N GLY A 20 9.62 0.14 0.09
CA GLY A 20 10.66 0.22 1.12
C GLY A 20 11.75 1.21 0.76
N VAL A 21 12.22 1.18 -0.49
CA VAL A 21 13.21 2.15 -1.01
C VAL A 21 12.60 3.56 -1.06
N ALA A 22 11.33 3.69 -1.42
CA ALA A 22 10.64 4.98 -1.40
C ALA A 22 10.62 5.58 0.02
N ARG A 23 10.30 4.76 1.03
CA ARG A 23 10.29 5.17 2.44
C ARG A 23 11.66 5.66 2.90
N GLU A 24 12.72 4.93 2.62
CA GLU A 24 14.08 5.33 3.03
C GLU A 24 14.48 6.64 2.33
N ARG A 25 14.21 6.78 1.03
CA ARG A 25 14.47 8.03 0.31
C ARG A 25 13.70 9.22 0.89
N TRP A 26 12.43 9.04 1.24
CA TRP A 26 11.62 10.06 1.91
C TRP A 26 12.25 10.53 3.23
N LYS A 27 12.79 9.60 4.03
CA LYS A 27 13.46 9.90 5.29
C LYS A 27 14.77 10.67 5.13
N GLU A 28 15.52 10.36 4.07
CA GLU A 28 16.86 10.89 3.84
C GLU A 28 16.87 12.21 3.08
N ASP A 29 15.93 12.40 2.15
CA ASP A 29 15.90 13.54 1.23
C ASP A 29 14.81 14.53 1.61
N THR A 30 15.17 15.51 2.42
CA THR A 30 14.26 16.57 2.90
C THR A 30 13.83 17.57 1.82
N SER A 31 14.31 17.45 0.59
CA SER A 31 13.86 18.24 -0.55
C SER A 31 12.58 17.70 -1.22
N ILE A 32 12.14 16.51 -0.82
CA ILE A 32 10.93 15.88 -1.33
C ILE A 32 9.74 16.38 -0.50
N ASP A 33 8.80 17.06 -1.13
CA ASP A 33 7.64 17.64 -0.47
C ASP A 33 6.39 16.73 -0.51
N ALA A 34 6.34 15.77 -1.43
CA ALA A 34 5.22 14.85 -1.58
C ALA A 34 5.69 13.42 -1.89
N TRP A 35 5.00 12.48 -1.31
CA TRP A 35 5.31 11.07 -1.42
C TRP A 35 4.07 10.29 -1.86
N LEU A 36 4.09 9.76 -3.09
CA LEU A 36 3.03 8.91 -3.62
C LEU A 36 3.33 7.45 -3.26
N ILE A 37 2.52 6.92 -2.36
CA ILE A 37 2.69 5.56 -1.83
C ILE A 37 1.33 5.01 -1.38
N TRP A 38 1.27 3.72 -1.07
CA TRP A 38 0.11 3.09 -0.46
C TRP A 38 -0.16 3.65 0.94
N ASN A 39 -1.42 3.85 1.28
CA ASN A 39 -1.86 4.48 2.54
C ASN A 39 -1.34 3.77 3.80
N HIS A 40 -1.21 2.45 3.78
CA HIS A 40 -0.74 1.69 4.94
C HIS A 40 0.67 2.11 5.41
N TRP A 41 1.53 2.61 4.50
CA TRP A 41 2.85 3.10 4.89
C TRP A 41 2.80 4.31 5.81
N GLN A 42 1.85 5.21 5.60
CA GLN A 42 1.65 6.35 6.49
C GLN A 42 0.95 5.91 7.79
N ILE A 43 -0.04 5.04 7.72
CA ILE A 43 -0.77 4.54 8.89
C ILE A 43 0.18 3.82 9.85
N ASP A 44 1.10 3.01 9.33
CA ASP A 44 2.10 2.29 10.13
C ASP A 44 3.30 3.17 10.53
N ASN A 45 3.45 4.35 9.94
CA ASN A 45 4.54 5.29 10.21
C ASN A 45 4.00 6.74 10.30
N PRO A 46 3.12 7.05 11.26
CA PRO A 46 2.42 8.34 11.31
C PRO A 46 3.33 9.55 11.48
N ASP A 47 4.51 9.35 12.03
CA ASP A 47 5.50 10.43 12.25
C ASP A 47 6.26 10.82 10.96
N LEU A 48 6.12 10.07 9.87
CA LEU A 48 6.86 10.34 8.64
C LEU A 48 6.20 11.36 7.72
N ALA A 49 4.89 11.44 7.71
CA ALA A 49 4.12 12.33 6.85
C ALA A 49 2.66 12.45 7.28
N ASP A 50 2.00 13.52 6.87
CA ASP A 50 0.56 13.64 6.91
C ASP A 50 -0.05 13.03 5.65
N MET A 51 -1.18 12.33 5.79
CA MET A 51 -1.88 11.75 4.66
C MET A 51 -2.86 12.77 4.04
N VAL A 52 -2.73 12.96 2.74
CA VAL A 52 -3.68 13.74 1.94
C VAL A 52 -4.49 12.79 1.09
N ALA A 53 -5.80 12.76 1.28
CA ALA A 53 -6.70 11.97 0.47
C ALA A 53 -6.79 12.54 -0.95
N VAL A 54 -6.72 11.69 -1.96
CA VAL A 54 -7.02 12.06 -3.34
C VAL A 54 -8.52 11.97 -3.60
N GLU A 55 -9.02 12.67 -4.63
CA GLU A 55 -10.40 12.53 -5.04
C GLU A 55 -10.71 11.06 -5.38
N PRO A 56 -11.93 10.57 -5.08
CA PRO A 56 -12.30 9.18 -5.30
C PRO A 56 -12.03 8.68 -6.72
N ASP A 57 -12.25 9.52 -7.73
CA ASP A 57 -12.04 9.19 -9.15
C ASP A 57 -10.54 9.03 -9.51
N LEU A 58 -9.64 9.49 -8.66
CA LEU A 58 -8.19 9.37 -8.83
C LEU A 58 -7.58 8.30 -7.92
N ALA A 59 -8.35 7.75 -7.00
CA ALA A 59 -7.89 6.71 -6.10
C ALA A 59 -7.61 5.40 -6.85
N ILE A 60 -6.47 4.79 -6.56
CA ILE A 60 -6.08 3.50 -7.14
C ILE A 60 -6.11 2.46 -6.03
N TYR A 61 -6.88 1.40 -6.27
CA TYR A 61 -6.98 0.25 -5.39
C TYR A 61 -6.20 -0.94 -5.94
N ARG A 62 -5.68 -1.75 -5.07
CA ARG A 62 -4.97 -2.98 -5.40
C ARG A 62 -5.46 -4.12 -4.51
N ASP A 63 -5.75 -5.25 -5.12
CA ASP A 63 -6.07 -6.46 -4.42
C ASP A 63 -4.81 -7.14 -3.88
N THR A 64 -4.96 -7.78 -2.72
CA THR A 64 -4.00 -8.72 -2.19
C THR A 64 -4.61 -10.11 -2.27
N GLY A 65 -3.90 -11.02 -2.92
CA GLY A 65 -4.31 -12.40 -3.06
C GLY A 65 -3.40 -13.36 -2.30
N ILE A 66 -3.94 -14.50 -1.92
CA ILE A 66 -3.20 -15.63 -1.34
C ILE A 66 -3.51 -16.91 -2.10
N GLY A 67 -2.54 -17.77 -2.24
CA GLY A 67 -2.70 -19.09 -2.86
C GLY A 67 -1.85 -20.14 -2.18
N LEU A 68 -2.32 -21.39 -2.19
CA LEU A 68 -1.55 -22.53 -1.72
C LEU A 68 -0.63 -23.05 -2.81
N THR A 69 0.61 -23.32 -2.45
CA THR A 69 1.50 -24.13 -3.28
C THR A 69 1.06 -25.61 -3.24
N THR A 70 1.52 -26.42 -4.19
CA THR A 70 1.25 -27.88 -4.20
C THR A 70 1.65 -28.56 -2.88
N ARG A 71 2.72 -28.10 -2.24
CA ARG A 71 3.15 -28.57 -0.92
C ARG A 71 2.25 -28.00 0.20
N GLY A 72 1.91 -26.74 0.12
CA GLY A 72 1.06 -26.06 1.12
C GLY A 72 -0.34 -26.67 1.18
N ALA A 73 -0.90 -27.08 0.04
CA ALA A 73 -2.20 -27.76 -0.03
C ALA A 73 -2.26 -29.12 0.70
N LYS A 74 -1.11 -29.65 1.12
CA LYS A 74 -1.02 -30.87 1.94
C LYS A 74 -0.80 -30.58 3.43
N ASN A 75 -0.81 -29.30 3.81
CA ASN A 75 -0.59 -28.87 5.18
C ASN A 75 -1.89 -28.24 5.75
N PRO A 76 -2.58 -28.92 6.67
CA PRO A 76 -3.82 -28.40 7.27
C PRO A 76 -3.65 -27.01 7.90
N VAL A 77 -2.51 -26.71 8.50
CA VAL A 77 -2.23 -25.39 9.11
C VAL A 77 -2.23 -24.28 8.05
N ALA A 78 -1.80 -24.57 6.83
CA ALA A 78 -1.83 -23.58 5.75
C ALA A 78 -3.26 -23.31 5.27
N GLU A 79 -4.13 -24.32 5.27
CA GLU A 79 -5.57 -24.17 4.97
C GLU A 79 -6.26 -23.37 6.08
N ASP A 80 -6.04 -23.71 7.35
CA ASP A 80 -6.58 -22.98 8.50
C ASP A 80 -6.17 -21.51 8.48
N PHE A 81 -4.94 -21.22 8.07
CA PHE A 81 -4.46 -19.84 7.92
C PHE A 81 -5.20 -19.07 6.82
N ILE A 82 -5.47 -19.70 5.67
CA ILE A 82 -6.26 -19.06 4.61
C ILE A 82 -7.70 -18.81 5.09
N GLU A 83 -8.30 -19.76 5.79
CA GLU A 83 -9.63 -19.58 6.36
C GLU A 83 -9.65 -18.41 7.35
N PHE A 84 -8.65 -18.32 8.23
CA PHE A 84 -8.49 -17.18 9.13
C PHE A 84 -8.40 -15.86 8.37
N LEU A 85 -7.60 -15.79 7.28
CA LEU A 85 -7.46 -14.56 6.48
C LEU A 85 -8.78 -14.10 5.83
N GLN A 86 -9.75 -14.98 5.67
CA GLN A 86 -11.08 -14.67 5.13
C GLN A 86 -12.10 -14.31 6.22
N SER A 87 -11.72 -14.41 7.49
CA SER A 87 -12.58 -14.13 8.64
C SER A 87 -12.81 -12.63 8.86
N ASP A 88 -13.85 -12.30 9.60
CA ASP A 88 -14.14 -10.92 10.03
C ASP A 88 -13.06 -10.38 10.98
N GLU A 89 -12.51 -11.24 11.86
CA GLU A 89 -11.40 -10.89 12.74
C GLU A 89 -10.17 -10.44 11.93
N SER A 90 -9.80 -11.18 10.90
CA SER A 90 -8.73 -10.81 9.99
C SER A 90 -9.04 -9.50 9.26
N ALA A 91 -10.27 -9.29 8.81
CA ALA A 91 -10.68 -8.06 8.14
C ALA A 91 -10.51 -6.83 9.05
N GLU A 92 -10.80 -6.94 10.34
CA GLU A 92 -10.57 -5.88 11.33
C GLU A 92 -9.08 -5.57 11.51
N ILE A 93 -8.22 -6.60 11.55
CA ILE A 93 -6.77 -6.44 11.62
C ILE A 93 -6.25 -5.70 10.38
N PHE A 94 -6.66 -6.13 9.19
CA PHE A 94 -6.28 -5.47 7.94
C PHE A 94 -6.77 -4.02 7.88
N ALA A 95 -8.00 -3.74 8.34
CA ALA A 95 -8.56 -2.39 8.37
C ALA A 95 -7.74 -1.45 9.26
N ALA A 96 -7.23 -1.93 10.39
CA ALA A 96 -6.35 -1.15 11.27
C ALA A 96 -5.05 -0.68 10.58
N HIS A 97 -4.63 -1.38 9.53
CA HIS A 97 -3.46 -1.05 8.70
C HIS A 97 -3.84 -0.38 7.36
N GLY A 98 -5.07 0.12 7.23
CA GLY A 98 -5.51 0.87 6.05
C GLY A 98 -5.98 0.03 4.87
N TRP A 99 -6.14 -1.27 5.05
CA TRP A 99 -6.75 -2.14 4.05
C TRP A 99 -8.27 -2.13 4.18
N GLN A 100 -8.95 -2.38 3.10
CA GLN A 100 -10.41 -2.51 3.10
C GLN A 100 -10.84 -3.77 2.34
N ARG A 101 -11.94 -4.36 2.80
CA ARG A 101 -12.44 -5.62 2.23
C ARG A 101 -13.17 -5.42 0.92
N GLU A 102 -13.84 -4.28 0.80
CA GLU A 102 -14.65 -3.90 -0.36
C GLU A 102 -14.42 -2.42 -0.70
N PHE A 103 -14.60 -2.07 -1.96
CA PHE A 103 -14.48 -0.70 -2.48
C PHE A 103 -15.42 -0.46 -3.66
#